data_58210993ba936ba6fdd01c5b71cca1b2
#
_entry.id   58210993ba936ba6fdd01c5b71cca1b2
#
_cell.length_a   1.000
_cell.length_b   1.000
_cell.length_c   1.000
_cell.angle_alpha   90.00
_cell.angle_beta   90.00
_cell.angle_gamma   90.00
#
_symmetry.space_group_name_H-M   'P 1'
#
loop_
_entity.id
_entity.type
_entity.pdbx_description
1 polymer ?
#
loop_
_entity_poly.entity_id
_entity_poly.type
_entity_poly.pdbx_seq_one_letter_code
_entity_poly.pdbx_strand_id
1 'polypeptide(L)'
;PSEIISTNEITKIHPFIKLDGIVGAFYTPEDGHTDPTSTTNAMAKGARNGGAKIYRKNRVTDIKQLPSGEWKVFTENGDIVCEHVVNAAGSFCPEVGAMVGLKEVPSINMIHHYLVTESHPEIEKLKKELPVTRDPEASAYLRQEGKGLLIGPYEMDAKTWALDGMDWKFDMELLEPELDRIEKHLEIGMNRIPQFKDVGIKKIICGPITHTPDDNFLAGPAPGLKNFWMACAASIGIAQGGGVGKYLAQWIVYGDSEINMLEFEPRRYMSWATKKYAIEKSTDQY
;
A
#
# COMPACT_ATOMS: atom_id res chain seq x y z
N PRO A 1 17.03 7.86 -15.32
CA PRO A 1 17.67 6.54 -15.45
C PRO A 1 18.35 6.16 -14.15
N SER A 2 18.28 4.87 -13.80
CA SER A 2 18.92 4.33 -12.60
C SER A 2 20.35 3.89 -12.92
N GLU A 3 21.24 3.94 -11.95
CA GLU A 3 22.65 3.60 -12.10
C GLU A 3 23.21 2.87 -10.90
N ILE A 4 24.26 2.07 -11.10
CA ILE A 4 25.01 1.47 -10.01
C ILE A 4 26.08 2.46 -9.59
N ILE A 5 26.10 2.82 -8.31
CA ILE A 5 27.06 3.74 -7.71
C ILE A 5 28.00 3.04 -6.75
N SER A 6 29.21 3.54 -6.66
CA SER A 6 30.25 3.06 -5.74
C SER A 6 30.02 3.53 -4.31
N THR A 7 30.70 2.91 -3.36
CA THR A 7 30.71 3.32 -1.95
C THR A 7 31.16 4.78 -1.75
N ASN A 8 32.11 5.26 -2.55
CA ASN A 8 32.54 6.65 -2.51
C ASN A 8 31.47 7.64 -2.99
N GLU A 9 30.57 7.20 -3.89
CA GLU A 9 29.46 8.01 -4.35
C GLU A 9 28.31 7.99 -3.33
N ILE A 10 28.06 6.84 -2.70
CA ILE A 10 27.09 6.73 -1.63
C ILE A 10 27.38 7.75 -0.52
N THR A 11 28.62 7.86 -0.04
CA THR A 11 28.96 8.81 1.04
C THR A 11 28.76 10.28 0.67
N LYS A 12 28.78 10.63 -0.62
CA LYS A 12 28.50 12.00 -1.07
C LYS A 12 27.02 12.37 -1.02
N ILE A 13 26.13 11.39 -1.25
CA ILE A 13 24.67 11.62 -1.27
C ILE A 13 24.00 11.26 0.04
N HIS A 14 24.60 10.35 0.83
CA HIS A 14 24.09 9.92 2.13
C HIS A 14 25.22 9.84 3.18
N PRO A 15 25.62 10.98 3.79
CA PRO A 15 26.83 11.07 4.62
C PRO A 15 26.78 10.28 5.92
N PHE A 16 25.61 9.81 6.35
CA PHE A 16 25.44 9.11 7.63
C PHE A 16 25.44 7.58 7.50
N ILE A 17 25.33 7.06 6.28
CA ILE A 17 25.24 5.62 6.07
C ILE A 17 26.60 4.94 6.35
N LYS A 18 26.59 3.89 7.14
CA LYS A 18 27.76 3.02 7.35
C LYS A 18 27.87 2.02 6.21
N LEU A 19 29.07 1.87 5.69
CA LEU A 19 29.35 1.07 4.49
C LEU A 19 29.84 -0.34 4.79
N ASP A 20 29.86 -0.76 6.06
CA ASP A 20 30.29 -2.12 6.43
C ASP A 20 29.46 -3.17 5.68
N GLY A 21 30.15 -4.01 4.91
CA GLY A 21 29.52 -5.02 4.06
C GLY A 21 28.88 -4.50 2.76
N ILE A 22 28.88 -3.18 2.50
CA ILE A 22 28.32 -2.58 1.29
C ILE A 22 29.37 -2.51 0.19
N VAL A 23 29.05 -3.01 -0.98
CA VAL A 23 29.91 -2.98 -2.17
C VAL A 23 29.51 -1.89 -3.19
N GLY A 24 28.27 -1.39 -3.10
CA GLY A 24 27.69 -0.38 -3.97
C GLY A 24 26.21 -0.24 -3.72
N ALA A 25 25.55 0.62 -4.48
CA ALA A 25 24.09 0.78 -4.44
C ALA A 25 23.52 0.97 -5.84
N PHE A 26 22.24 0.60 -5.99
CA PHE A 26 21.44 0.96 -7.13
C PHE A 26 20.75 2.29 -6.81
N TYR A 27 21.04 3.33 -7.58
CA TYR A 27 20.57 4.68 -7.33
C TYR A 27 19.65 5.19 -8.43
N THR A 28 18.50 5.69 -8.05
CA THR A 28 17.51 6.30 -8.93
C THR A 28 17.30 7.76 -8.50
N PRO A 29 17.97 8.74 -9.12
CA PRO A 29 17.96 10.14 -8.69
C PRO A 29 16.59 10.83 -8.81
N GLU A 30 15.70 10.29 -9.64
CA GLU A 30 14.35 10.83 -9.88
C GLU A 30 13.29 10.18 -8.98
N ASP A 31 13.67 9.20 -8.16
CA ASP A 31 12.78 8.54 -7.21
C ASP A 31 12.67 9.37 -5.91
N GLY A 32 11.69 9.05 -5.07
CA GLY A 32 11.45 9.78 -3.84
C GLY A 32 10.30 9.22 -3.02
N HIS A 33 9.79 10.05 -2.16
CA HIS A 33 8.61 9.74 -1.34
C HIS A 33 7.64 10.92 -1.33
N THR A 34 6.42 10.67 -0.92
CA THR A 34 5.36 11.68 -0.83
C THR A 34 4.54 11.47 0.44
N ASP A 35 3.90 12.53 0.91
CA ASP A 35 2.90 12.43 1.97
C ASP A 35 1.62 11.75 1.45
N PRO A 36 1.21 10.61 2.01
CA PRO A 36 0.06 9.85 1.51
C PRO A 36 -1.25 10.63 1.55
N THR A 37 -1.47 11.39 2.60
CA THR A 37 -2.69 12.18 2.80
C THR A 37 -2.80 13.30 1.76
N SER A 38 -1.71 14.04 1.56
CA SER A 38 -1.65 15.13 0.58
C SER A 38 -1.82 14.61 -0.84
N THR A 39 -1.18 13.49 -1.18
CA THR A 39 -1.29 12.85 -2.50
C THR A 39 -2.73 12.40 -2.76
N THR A 40 -3.36 11.71 -1.82
CA THR A 40 -4.75 11.26 -1.93
C THR A 40 -5.71 12.44 -2.08
N ASN A 41 -5.53 13.50 -1.28
CA ASN A 41 -6.35 14.70 -1.38
C ASN A 41 -6.15 15.45 -2.70
N ALA A 42 -4.93 15.49 -3.23
CA ALA A 42 -4.65 16.10 -4.54
C ALA A 42 -5.37 15.35 -5.67
N MET A 43 -5.30 14.00 -5.66
CA MET A 43 -6.03 13.14 -6.60
C MET A 43 -7.56 13.36 -6.48
N ALA A 44 -8.10 13.38 -5.26
CA ALA A 44 -9.51 13.63 -5.01
C ALA A 44 -9.94 15.02 -5.50
N LYS A 45 -9.10 16.05 -5.33
CA LYS A 45 -9.35 17.40 -5.89
C LYS A 45 -9.36 17.38 -7.41
N GLY A 46 -8.41 16.69 -8.04
CA GLY A 46 -8.36 16.50 -9.49
C GLY A 46 -9.62 15.81 -10.02
N ALA A 47 -10.07 14.73 -9.38
CA ALA A 47 -11.29 14.03 -9.73
C ALA A 47 -12.53 14.93 -9.65
N ARG A 48 -12.69 15.71 -8.56
CA ARG A 48 -13.79 16.69 -8.43
C ARG A 48 -13.76 17.75 -9.52
N ASN A 49 -12.58 18.26 -9.86
CA ASN A 49 -12.44 19.24 -10.95
C ASN A 49 -12.83 18.64 -12.31
N GLY A 50 -12.66 17.33 -12.49
CA GLY A 50 -13.13 16.57 -13.65
C GLY A 50 -14.63 16.18 -13.58
N GLY A 51 -15.37 16.61 -12.55
CA GLY A 51 -16.81 16.36 -12.42
C GLY A 51 -17.18 15.16 -11.55
N ALA A 52 -16.22 14.42 -10.99
CA ALA A 52 -16.53 13.30 -10.09
C ALA A 52 -17.15 13.78 -8.78
N LYS A 53 -18.17 13.08 -8.30
CA LYS A 53 -18.81 13.33 -7.01
C LYS A 53 -18.20 12.43 -5.96
N ILE A 54 -17.72 13.00 -4.85
CA ILE A 54 -17.13 12.25 -3.73
C ILE A 54 -18.00 12.47 -2.50
N TYR A 55 -18.63 11.40 -2.03
CA TYR A 55 -19.46 11.37 -0.84
C TYR A 55 -18.68 10.76 0.32
N ARG A 56 -18.30 11.59 1.27
CA ARG A 56 -17.62 11.13 2.51
C ARG A 56 -18.66 10.77 3.57
N LYS A 57 -18.25 9.91 4.51
CA LYS A 57 -19.15 9.42 5.59
C LYS A 57 -20.47 8.91 5.03
N ASN A 58 -20.37 8.10 4.00
CA ASN A 58 -21.49 7.48 3.32
C ASN A 58 -21.13 6.04 2.97
N ARG A 59 -21.18 5.17 3.97
CA ARG A 59 -20.78 3.78 3.84
C ARG A 59 -21.73 3.03 2.91
N VAL A 60 -21.16 2.19 2.04
CA VAL A 60 -21.91 1.20 1.27
C VAL A 60 -22.33 0.07 2.20
N THR A 61 -23.61 -0.25 2.20
CA THR A 61 -24.20 -1.27 3.09
C THR A 61 -24.59 -2.55 2.35
N ASP A 62 -24.86 -2.46 1.06
CA ASP A 62 -25.17 -3.62 0.19
C ASP A 62 -25.00 -3.25 -1.28
N ILE A 63 -24.82 -4.24 -2.16
CA ILE A 63 -24.73 -4.05 -3.61
C ILE A 63 -25.49 -5.16 -4.29
N LYS A 64 -26.42 -4.83 -5.21
CA LYS A 64 -27.23 -5.81 -5.93
C LYS A 64 -27.29 -5.51 -7.41
N GLN A 65 -27.21 -6.54 -8.24
CA GLN A 65 -27.48 -6.38 -9.67
C GLN A 65 -28.99 -6.38 -9.91
N LEU A 66 -29.45 -5.42 -10.70
CA LEU A 66 -30.86 -5.29 -11.10
C LEU A 66 -31.14 -6.19 -12.33
N PRO A 67 -32.42 -6.55 -12.57
CA PRO A 67 -32.78 -7.29 -13.80
C PRO A 67 -32.42 -6.58 -15.11
N SER A 68 -32.27 -5.25 -15.09
CA SER A 68 -31.78 -4.43 -16.20
C SER A 68 -30.30 -4.66 -16.53
N GLY A 69 -29.55 -5.27 -15.62
CA GLY A 69 -28.09 -5.45 -15.70
C GLY A 69 -27.27 -4.36 -15.03
N GLU A 70 -27.93 -3.27 -14.62
CA GLU A 70 -27.31 -2.22 -13.80
C GLU A 70 -27.06 -2.68 -12.36
N TRP A 71 -26.27 -1.94 -11.65
CA TRP A 71 -25.99 -2.17 -10.21
C TRP A 71 -26.73 -1.14 -9.36
N LYS A 72 -27.32 -1.61 -8.27
CA LYS A 72 -27.85 -0.77 -7.22
C LYS A 72 -26.95 -0.87 -6.01
N VAL A 73 -26.33 0.24 -5.64
CA VAL A 73 -25.45 0.39 -4.48
C VAL A 73 -26.25 1.06 -3.37
N PHE A 74 -26.45 0.34 -2.28
CA PHE A 74 -27.14 0.85 -1.09
C PHE A 74 -26.13 1.53 -0.19
N THR A 75 -26.46 2.73 0.28
CA THR A 75 -25.59 3.49 1.18
C THR A 75 -26.38 4.05 2.36
N GLU A 76 -25.70 4.45 3.42
CA GLU A 76 -26.34 5.03 4.61
C GLU A 76 -27.17 6.30 4.31
N ASN A 77 -26.83 7.03 3.25
CA ASN A 77 -27.47 8.31 2.92
C ASN A 77 -28.25 8.28 1.60
N GLY A 78 -28.58 7.10 1.09
CA GLY A 78 -29.38 6.90 -0.13
C GLY A 78 -28.75 5.93 -1.12
N ASP A 79 -29.53 5.52 -2.10
CA ASP A 79 -29.15 4.50 -3.05
C ASP A 79 -28.63 5.13 -4.34
N ILE A 80 -27.70 4.43 -5.01
CA ILE A 80 -27.14 4.84 -6.30
C ILE A 80 -27.40 3.71 -7.31
N VAL A 81 -27.95 4.02 -8.47
CA VAL A 81 -28.02 3.09 -9.60
C VAL A 81 -26.98 3.49 -10.63
N CYS A 82 -26.18 2.52 -11.09
CA CYS A 82 -25.09 2.76 -12.02
C CYS A 82 -24.82 1.54 -12.92
N GLU A 83 -24.17 1.79 -14.05
CA GLU A 83 -23.80 0.74 -15.00
C GLU A 83 -22.59 -0.07 -14.53
N HIS A 84 -21.61 0.60 -13.91
CA HIS A 84 -20.38 0.00 -13.44
C HIS A 84 -20.14 0.28 -11.96
N VAL A 85 -19.63 -0.72 -11.24
CA VAL A 85 -19.15 -0.59 -9.85
C VAL A 85 -17.67 -0.94 -9.81
N VAL A 86 -16.88 -0.16 -9.09
CA VAL A 86 -15.48 -0.47 -8.80
C VAL A 86 -15.31 -0.66 -7.29
N ASN A 87 -14.92 -1.87 -6.89
CA ASN A 87 -14.51 -2.15 -5.53
C ASN A 87 -13.08 -1.67 -5.32
N ALA A 88 -12.92 -0.53 -4.66
CA ALA A 88 -11.64 0.05 -4.26
C ALA A 88 -11.55 0.21 -2.73
N ALA A 89 -12.13 -0.75 -1.99
CA ALA A 89 -12.37 -0.67 -0.56
C ALA A 89 -11.15 -1.02 0.31
N GLY A 90 -9.95 -1.19 -0.27
CA GLY A 90 -8.73 -1.46 0.47
C GLY A 90 -8.86 -2.71 1.33
N SER A 91 -8.59 -2.60 2.63
CA SER A 91 -8.71 -3.73 3.58
C SER A 91 -10.12 -4.33 3.67
N PHE A 92 -11.15 -3.58 3.28
CA PHE A 92 -12.55 -4.06 3.24
C PHE A 92 -12.96 -4.67 1.90
N CYS A 93 -12.04 -4.86 0.96
CA CYS A 93 -12.42 -5.36 -0.36
C CYS A 93 -13.02 -6.78 -0.34
N PRO A 94 -12.65 -7.71 0.57
CA PRO A 94 -13.32 -9.00 0.69
C PRO A 94 -14.79 -8.86 1.12
N GLU A 95 -15.08 -7.98 2.08
CA GLU A 95 -16.44 -7.74 2.59
C GLU A 95 -17.33 -7.12 1.51
N VAL A 96 -16.80 -6.16 0.75
CA VAL A 96 -17.52 -5.58 -0.39
C VAL A 96 -17.71 -6.60 -1.52
N GLY A 97 -16.72 -7.45 -1.76
CA GLY A 97 -16.84 -8.58 -2.69
C GLY A 97 -17.95 -9.57 -2.29
N ALA A 98 -18.07 -9.85 -0.98
CA ALA A 98 -19.11 -10.74 -0.46
C ALA A 98 -20.54 -10.20 -0.71
N MET A 99 -20.75 -8.87 -0.72
CA MET A 99 -22.05 -8.26 -1.03
C MET A 99 -22.56 -8.65 -2.43
N VAL A 100 -21.66 -8.92 -3.37
CA VAL A 100 -22.00 -9.32 -4.75
C VAL A 100 -21.79 -10.81 -5.01
N GLY A 101 -21.57 -11.60 -3.98
CA GLY A 101 -21.47 -13.06 -4.08
C GLY A 101 -20.08 -13.58 -4.47
N LEU A 102 -19.04 -12.77 -4.43
CA LEU A 102 -17.67 -13.26 -4.55
C LEU A 102 -17.31 -14.01 -3.27
N LYS A 103 -17.08 -15.32 -3.39
CA LYS A 103 -16.77 -16.18 -2.24
C LYS A 103 -15.37 -15.89 -1.67
N GLU A 104 -14.43 -15.59 -2.55
CA GLU A 104 -13.04 -15.34 -2.20
C GLU A 104 -12.55 -14.10 -2.94
N VAL A 105 -11.98 -13.18 -2.20
CA VAL A 105 -11.16 -12.10 -2.73
C VAL A 105 -9.78 -12.28 -2.12
N PRO A 106 -8.75 -12.63 -2.90
CA PRO A 106 -7.43 -12.98 -2.37
C PRO A 106 -6.64 -11.72 -1.97
N SER A 107 -7.17 -11.01 -0.99
CA SER A 107 -6.58 -9.84 -0.36
C SER A 107 -6.46 -10.10 1.13
N ILE A 108 -5.24 -10.20 1.62
CA ILE A 108 -4.93 -10.53 3.02
C ILE A 108 -4.34 -9.31 3.70
N ASN A 109 -4.93 -8.92 4.83
CA ASN A 109 -4.39 -7.86 5.67
C ASN A 109 -3.20 -8.40 6.47
N MET A 110 -2.04 -7.73 6.34
CA MET A 110 -0.82 -8.01 7.07
C MET A 110 -0.52 -6.84 8.01
N ILE A 111 -0.01 -7.14 9.21
CA ILE A 111 0.41 -6.12 10.17
C ILE A 111 1.78 -5.58 9.76
N HIS A 112 1.89 -4.27 9.62
CA HIS A 112 3.11 -3.58 9.24
C HIS A 112 3.42 -2.42 10.19
N HIS A 113 4.72 -2.25 10.49
CA HIS A 113 5.21 -1.21 11.40
C HIS A 113 6.11 -0.21 10.68
N TYR A 114 6.15 1.01 11.21
CA TYR A 114 7.28 1.91 11.04
C TYR A 114 7.48 2.80 12.26
N LEU A 115 8.71 3.21 12.46
CA LEU A 115 9.14 4.03 13.59
C LEU A 115 9.65 5.37 13.08
N VAL A 116 9.23 6.45 13.74
CA VAL A 116 9.72 7.81 13.51
C VAL A 116 10.44 8.30 14.73
N THR A 117 11.63 8.89 14.57
CA THR A 117 12.43 9.45 15.65
C THR A 117 12.05 10.89 15.95
N GLU A 118 12.47 11.39 17.12
CA GLU A 118 12.60 12.81 17.38
C GLU A 118 13.60 13.47 16.42
N SER A 119 13.66 14.81 16.41
CA SER A 119 14.58 15.58 15.58
C SER A 119 16.04 15.31 15.98
N HIS A 120 16.91 15.18 14.98
CA HIS A 120 18.35 15.02 15.17
C HIS A 120 19.12 16.26 14.70
N PRO A 121 20.05 16.83 15.52
CA PRO A 121 20.74 18.07 15.16
C PRO A 121 21.54 18.05 13.85
N GLU A 122 22.09 16.90 13.45
CA GLU A 122 22.80 16.77 12.19
C GLU A 122 21.83 16.71 10.99
N ILE A 123 20.67 16.09 11.15
CA ILE A 123 19.61 16.06 10.11
C ILE A 123 19.04 17.46 9.90
N GLU A 124 18.82 18.22 10.95
CA GLU A 124 18.33 19.62 10.86
C GLU A 124 19.26 20.55 10.07
N LYS A 125 20.56 20.27 10.04
CA LYS A 125 21.57 21.06 9.34
C LYS A 125 21.68 20.73 7.84
N LEU A 126 21.03 19.65 7.38
CA LEU A 126 21.10 19.25 6.00
C LEU A 126 20.44 20.30 5.09
N LYS A 127 21.11 20.63 3.99
CA LYS A 127 20.59 21.52 2.95
C LYS A 127 19.72 20.80 1.93
N LYS A 128 19.88 19.50 1.82
CA LYS A 128 19.11 18.61 0.95
C LYS A 128 18.65 17.43 1.77
N GLU A 129 17.47 16.95 1.47
CA GLU A 129 16.91 15.73 2.03
C GLU A 129 17.77 14.52 1.67
N LEU A 130 17.88 13.57 2.60
CA LEU A 130 18.54 12.31 2.36
C LEU A 130 17.72 11.46 1.37
N PRO A 131 18.38 10.71 0.48
CA PRO A 131 17.66 9.75 -0.36
C PRO A 131 16.99 8.67 0.50
N VAL A 132 15.83 8.19 0.04
CA VAL A 132 15.22 6.99 0.60
C VAL A 132 16.16 5.81 0.32
N THR A 133 16.47 5.07 1.36
CA THR A 133 17.39 3.93 1.29
C THR A 133 16.64 2.65 1.60
N ARG A 134 16.78 1.64 0.77
CA ARG A 134 16.39 0.26 1.08
C ARG A 134 17.64 -0.52 1.45
N ASP A 135 17.64 -1.14 2.61
CA ASP A 135 18.71 -1.99 3.11
C ASP A 135 18.21 -3.44 3.18
N PRO A 136 18.65 -4.31 2.26
CA PRO A 136 18.22 -5.72 2.25
C PRO A 136 18.64 -6.49 3.51
N GLU A 137 19.78 -6.13 4.14
CA GLU A 137 20.25 -6.78 5.36
C GLU A 137 19.33 -6.47 6.55
N ALA A 138 18.89 -5.21 6.65
CA ALA A 138 17.91 -4.80 7.65
C ALA A 138 16.48 -5.26 7.29
N SER A 139 16.25 -5.70 6.06
CA SER A 139 14.91 -5.86 5.49
C SER A 139 14.03 -4.64 5.81
N ALA A 140 14.53 -3.45 5.50
CA ALA A 140 13.89 -2.20 5.87
C ALA A 140 14.15 -1.08 4.87
N TYR A 141 13.26 -0.10 4.86
CA TYR A 141 13.53 1.19 4.27
C TYR A 141 13.86 2.23 5.35
N LEU A 142 14.80 3.09 5.03
CA LEU A 142 15.32 4.13 5.91
C LEU A 142 15.19 5.46 5.17
N ARG A 143 14.64 6.48 5.80
CA ARG A 143 14.52 7.80 5.19
C ARG A 143 14.50 8.93 6.21
N GLN A 144 14.71 10.12 5.74
CA GLN A 144 14.45 11.31 6.50
C GLN A 144 12.95 11.53 6.66
N GLU A 145 12.50 11.96 7.85
CA GLU A 145 11.14 12.38 8.15
C GLU A 145 11.15 13.73 8.84
N GLY A 146 10.94 14.79 8.05
CA GLY A 146 11.10 16.15 8.54
C GLY A 146 12.53 16.41 9.03
N LYS A 147 12.70 16.63 10.35
CA LYS A 147 14.00 16.83 11.01
C LYS A 147 14.54 15.59 11.73
N GLY A 148 13.82 14.50 11.68
CA GLY A 148 14.18 13.19 12.22
C GLY A 148 14.37 12.15 11.12
N LEU A 149 14.33 10.90 11.53
CA LEU A 149 14.51 9.73 10.66
C LEU A 149 13.32 8.79 10.80
N LEU A 150 13.09 7.98 9.78
CA LEU A 150 12.10 6.93 9.78
C LEU A 150 12.73 5.61 9.35
N ILE A 151 12.40 4.54 10.07
CA ILE A 151 12.68 3.16 9.69
C ILE A 151 11.37 2.40 9.57
N GLY A 152 11.16 1.74 8.43
CA GLY A 152 10.03 0.86 8.18
C GLY A 152 10.55 -0.53 7.81
N PRO A 153 10.48 -1.48 8.75
CA PRO A 153 10.88 -2.86 8.49
C PRO A 153 9.85 -3.57 7.60
N TYR A 154 10.33 -4.50 6.79
CA TYR A 154 9.52 -5.57 6.23
C TYR A 154 9.74 -6.77 7.15
N GLU A 155 8.78 -7.02 8.02
CA GLU A 155 8.91 -8.01 9.10
C GLU A 155 9.03 -9.41 8.52
N MET A 156 10.16 -10.09 8.77
CA MET A 156 10.39 -11.46 8.28
C MET A 156 9.41 -12.49 8.88
N ASP A 157 8.74 -12.14 9.96
CA ASP A 157 7.69 -12.95 10.60
C ASP A 157 6.33 -12.30 10.33
N ALA A 158 5.90 -12.38 9.08
CA ALA A 158 4.66 -11.77 8.61
C ALA A 158 3.45 -12.25 9.42
N LYS A 159 2.63 -11.31 9.88
CA LYS A 159 1.45 -11.59 10.68
C LYS A 159 0.19 -11.09 9.99
N THR A 160 -0.73 -11.99 9.75
CA THR A 160 -2.05 -11.66 9.20
C THR A 160 -2.96 -11.03 10.25
N TRP A 161 -3.92 -10.23 9.80
CA TRP A 161 -4.87 -9.55 10.67
C TRP A 161 -6.29 -9.57 10.08
N ALA A 162 -7.29 -9.64 10.96
CA ALA A 162 -8.71 -9.62 10.63
C ALA A 162 -9.13 -10.66 9.57
N LEU A 163 -8.59 -11.88 9.68
CA LEU A 163 -8.89 -12.95 8.72
C LEU A 163 -10.36 -13.36 8.68
N ASP A 164 -11.10 -13.16 9.77
CA ASP A 164 -12.52 -13.48 9.86
C ASP A 164 -13.44 -12.32 9.45
N GLY A 165 -12.85 -11.28 8.88
CA GLY A 165 -13.52 -10.08 8.40
C GLY A 165 -13.15 -8.84 9.20
N MET A 166 -13.24 -7.70 8.53
CA MET A 166 -12.99 -6.38 9.11
C MET A 166 -14.20 -5.91 9.93
N ASP A 167 -13.96 -5.32 11.09
CA ASP A 167 -15.00 -4.57 11.79
C ASP A 167 -15.29 -3.27 11.00
N TRP A 168 -16.53 -3.08 10.56
CA TRP A 168 -16.98 -1.87 9.86
C TRP A 168 -16.80 -0.56 10.65
N LYS A 169 -16.54 -0.66 11.95
CA LYS A 169 -16.24 0.49 12.80
C LYS A 169 -14.75 0.85 12.84
N PHE A 170 -13.88 -0.02 12.32
CA PHE A 170 -12.46 0.27 12.23
C PHE A 170 -12.23 1.42 11.25
N ASP A 171 -11.95 2.61 11.77
CA ASP A 171 -11.79 3.85 11.00
C ASP A 171 -10.78 4.77 11.66
N MET A 172 -9.76 5.17 10.93
CA MET A 172 -8.69 6.07 11.39
C MET A 172 -7.95 5.58 12.66
N GLU A 173 -7.92 4.28 12.85
CA GLU A 173 -7.30 3.63 14.00
C GLU A 173 -5.96 3.00 13.61
N LEU A 174 -5.09 2.86 14.60
CA LEU A 174 -3.83 2.13 14.50
C LEU A 174 -3.93 0.88 15.38
N LEU A 175 -3.16 -0.11 15.02
CA LEU A 175 -3.00 -1.32 15.83
C LEU A 175 -1.96 -1.08 16.94
N GLU A 176 -2.01 -1.89 17.99
CA GLU A 176 -0.99 -1.87 19.02
C GLU A 176 0.35 -2.36 18.45
N PRO A 177 1.46 -1.63 18.64
CA PRO A 177 2.76 -2.03 18.15
C PRO A 177 3.30 -3.30 18.82
N GLU A 178 3.85 -4.20 18.02
CA GLU A 178 4.52 -5.42 18.48
C GLU A 178 6.05 -5.27 18.31
N LEU A 179 6.70 -4.59 19.26
CA LEU A 179 8.11 -4.19 19.14
C LEU A 179 9.07 -5.36 18.99
N ASP A 180 8.80 -6.48 19.68
CA ASP A 180 9.65 -7.68 19.64
C ASP A 180 9.81 -8.21 18.20
N ARG A 181 8.81 -8.02 17.34
CA ARG A 181 8.83 -8.44 15.94
C ARG A 181 9.75 -7.59 15.07
N ILE A 182 9.98 -6.33 15.45
CA ILE A 182 10.78 -5.39 14.66
C ILE A 182 12.15 -5.10 15.27
N GLU A 183 12.44 -5.57 16.47
CA GLU A 183 13.67 -5.27 17.22
C GLU A 183 14.93 -5.53 16.39
N LYS A 184 15.05 -6.72 15.77
CA LYS A 184 16.19 -7.07 14.93
C LYS A 184 16.37 -6.15 13.73
N HIS A 185 15.29 -5.77 13.09
CA HIS A 185 15.32 -4.83 11.96
C HIS A 185 15.77 -3.44 12.40
N LEU A 186 15.28 -2.98 13.57
CA LEU A 186 15.68 -1.71 14.16
C LEU A 186 17.16 -1.72 14.50
N GLU A 187 17.69 -2.79 15.12
CA GLU A 187 19.09 -2.93 15.46
C GLU A 187 20.00 -2.80 14.22
N ILE A 188 19.70 -3.53 13.15
CA ILE A 188 20.49 -3.48 11.91
C ILE A 188 20.37 -2.09 11.27
N GLY A 189 19.17 -1.52 11.16
CA GLY A 189 18.96 -0.19 10.60
C GLY A 189 19.65 0.91 11.40
N MET A 190 19.65 0.83 12.72
CA MET A 190 20.37 1.73 13.62
C MET A 190 21.89 1.58 13.50
N ASN A 191 22.40 0.39 13.18
CA ASN A 191 23.80 0.20 12.86
C ASN A 191 24.15 0.82 11.50
N ARG A 192 23.23 0.74 10.53
CA ARG A 192 23.39 1.32 9.19
C ARG A 192 23.40 2.85 9.20
N ILE A 193 22.54 3.48 9.99
CA ILE A 193 22.48 4.95 10.21
C ILE A 193 22.53 5.20 11.71
N PRO A 194 23.72 5.40 12.31
CA PRO A 194 23.89 5.53 13.77
C PRO A 194 23.10 6.66 14.42
N GLN A 195 22.75 7.70 13.67
CA GLN A 195 21.94 8.83 14.15
C GLN A 195 20.56 8.40 14.70
N PHE A 196 20.08 7.22 14.34
CA PHE A 196 18.88 6.64 14.96
C PHE A 196 19.06 6.35 16.45
N LYS A 197 20.31 6.09 16.91
CA LYS A 197 20.61 5.74 18.31
C LYS A 197 20.68 6.95 19.23
N ASP A 198 20.90 8.13 18.66
CA ASP A 198 21.19 9.35 19.40
C ASP A 198 19.93 10.15 19.76
N VAL A 199 18.76 9.67 19.36
CA VAL A 199 17.49 10.37 19.56
C VAL A 199 16.39 9.43 20.04
N GLY A 200 15.38 10.00 20.71
CA GLY A 200 14.21 9.27 21.17
C GLY A 200 13.26 8.87 20.04
N ILE A 201 12.37 7.96 20.35
CA ILE A 201 11.26 7.56 19.47
C ILE A 201 10.13 8.59 19.62
N LYS A 202 9.76 9.23 18.54
CA LYS A 202 8.63 10.16 18.50
C LYS A 202 7.30 9.44 18.30
N LYS A 203 7.30 8.43 17.43
CA LYS A 203 6.07 7.72 17.05
C LYS A 203 6.39 6.33 16.51
N ILE A 204 5.55 5.37 16.88
CA ILE A 204 5.49 4.06 16.26
C ILE A 204 4.13 3.94 15.62
N ILE A 205 4.10 3.54 14.37
CA ILE A 205 2.88 3.28 13.61
C ILE A 205 2.81 1.79 13.38
N CYS A 206 1.65 1.23 13.69
CA CYS A 206 1.30 -0.15 13.36
C CYS A 206 -0.06 -0.15 12.68
N GLY A 207 -0.16 -0.74 11.52
CA GLY A 207 -1.42 -0.76 10.76
C GLY A 207 -1.48 -1.89 9.76
N PRO A 208 -2.68 -2.20 9.24
CA PRO A 208 -2.83 -3.23 8.23
C PRO A 208 -2.44 -2.70 6.84
N ILE A 209 -1.74 -3.53 6.09
CA ILE A 209 -1.53 -3.39 4.66
C ILE A 209 -2.05 -4.62 3.94
N THR A 210 -2.47 -4.48 2.69
CA THR A 210 -3.10 -5.57 1.94
C THR A 210 -2.14 -6.21 0.96
N HIS A 211 -2.07 -7.54 0.96
CA HIS A 211 -1.26 -8.33 0.04
C HIS A 211 -2.11 -9.37 -0.70
N THR A 212 -1.72 -9.66 -1.92
CA THR A 212 -2.19 -10.81 -2.69
C THR A 212 -1.12 -11.91 -2.67
N PRO A 213 -1.44 -13.14 -3.11
CA PRO A 213 -0.47 -14.23 -3.17
C PRO A 213 0.75 -13.98 -4.07
N ASP A 214 0.70 -13.07 -5.01
CA ASP A 214 1.80 -12.69 -5.92
C ASP A 214 2.27 -11.24 -5.73
N ASP A 215 1.78 -10.57 -4.69
CA ASP A 215 2.00 -9.17 -4.35
C ASP A 215 1.58 -8.14 -5.43
N ASN A 216 1.01 -8.59 -6.53
CA ASN A 216 0.39 -7.71 -7.50
C ASN A 216 -1.04 -7.35 -7.09
N PHE A 217 -1.41 -6.10 -7.21
CA PHE A 217 -2.77 -5.65 -6.89
C PHE A 217 -3.84 -6.30 -7.79
N LEU A 218 -5.09 -6.15 -7.41
CA LEU A 218 -6.24 -6.62 -8.16
C LEU A 218 -6.84 -5.43 -8.93
N ALA A 219 -6.63 -5.36 -10.24
CA ALA A 219 -7.20 -4.31 -11.10
C ALA A 219 -7.78 -4.92 -12.38
N GLY A 220 -9.08 -4.81 -12.54
CA GLY A 220 -9.79 -5.38 -13.70
C GLY A 220 -11.18 -5.90 -13.35
N PRO A 221 -11.82 -6.64 -14.30
CA PRO A 221 -13.15 -7.19 -14.08
C PRO A 221 -13.15 -8.28 -13.00
N ALA A 222 -14.13 -8.25 -12.13
CA ALA A 222 -14.31 -9.29 -11.12
C ALA A 222 -14.74 -10.62 -11.74
N PRO A 223 -14.28 -11.77 -11.20
CA PRO A 223 -14.64 -13.07 -11.73
C PRO A 223 -16.16 -13.30 -11.73
N GLY A 224 -16.71 -13.67 -12.88
CA GLY A 224 -18.13 -14.05 -13.02
C GLY A 224 -19.14 -12.92 -12.92
N LEU A 225 -18.73 -11.68 -12.76
CA LEU A 225 -19.60 -10.51 -12.62
C LEU A 225 -19.45 -9.55 -13.81
N LYS A 226 -20.57 -9.18 -14.42
CA LYS A 226 -20.57 -8.19 -15.50
C LYS A 226 -20.56 -6.79 -14.91
N ASN A 227 -19.67 -5.92 -15.40
CA ASN A 227 -19.57 -4.51 -15.04
C ASN A 227 -19.28 -4.27 -13.53
N PHE A 228 -18.75 -5.26 -12.85
CA PHE A 228 -18.20 -5.13 -11.51
C PHE A 228 -16.68 -5.28 -11.61
N TRP A 229 -15.96 -4.29 -11.10
CA TRP A 229 -14.51 -4.15 -11.24
C TRP A 229 -13.82 -4.12 -9.89
N MET A 230 -12.56 -4.46 -9.87
CA MET A 230 -11.73 -4.41 -8.67
C MET A 230 -10.56 -3.44 -8.89
N ALA A 231 -10.22 -2.69 -7.85
CA ALA A 231 -9.04 -1.82 -7.73
C ALA A 231 -8.55 -1.85 -6.28
N CYS A 232 -8.01 -2.99 -5.86
CA CYS A 232 -7.71 -3.22 -4.44
C CYS A 232 -6.50 -4.13 -4.23
N ALA A 233 -6.16 -4.39 -2.97
CA ALA A 233 -5.04 -5.22 -2.54
C ALA A 233 -3.67 -4.70 -3.04
N ALA A 234 -3.48 -3.39 -2.99
CA ALA A 234 -2.21 -2.76 -3.36
C ALA A 234 -1.36 -2.54 -2.12
N SER A 235 -0.34 -3.37 -1.89
CA SER A 235 0.60 -3.27 -0.77
C SER A 235 1.33 -1.91 -0.75
N ILE A 236 1.71 -1.40 -1.91
CA ILE A 236 2.33 -0.08 -2.12
C ILE A 236 1.38 0.90 -2.83
N GLY A 237 0.18 1.05 -2.27
CA GLY A 237 -0.95 1.72 -2.91
C GLY A 237 -0.70 3.16 -3.33
N ILE A 238 0.08 3.95 -2.60
CA ILE A 238 0.39 5.35 -2.98
C ILE A 238 1.22 5.39 -4.27
N ALA A 239 2.22 4.53 -4.40
CA ALA A 239 3.04 4.46 -5.62
C ALA A 239 2.26 3.95 -6.84
N GLN A 240 1.34 3.02 -6.64
CA GLN A 240 0.62 2.32 -7.71
C GLN A 240 -0.74 2.94 -8.04
N GLY A 241 -1.38 3.62 -7.09
CA GLY A 241 -2.78 4.05 -7.19
C GLY A 241 -3.10 4.94 -8.40
N GLY A 242 -2.18 5.80 -8.80
CA GLY A 242 -2.34 6.63 -9.99
C GLY A 242 -2.40 5.79 -11.28
N GLY A 243 -1.49 4.82 -11.42
CA GLY A 243 -1.45 3.88 -12.55
C GLY A 243 -2.69 2.98 -12.57
N VAL A 244 -3.03 2.38 -11.43
CA VAL A 244 -4.25 1.55 -11.29
C VAL A 244 -5.48 2.32 -11.75
N GLY A 245 -5.66 3.55 -11.25
CA GLY A 245 -6.81 4.37 -11.61
C GLY A 245 -6.87 4.69 -13.10
N LYS A 246 -5.74 5.09 -13.70
CA LYS A 246 -5.65 5.43 -15.12
C LYS A 246 -5.99 4.22 -16.00
N TYR A 247 -5.29 3.12 -15.81
CA TYR A 247 -5.41 1.98 -16.72
C TYR A 247 -6.73 1.22 -16.54
N LEU A 248 -7.25 1.14 -15.32
CA LEU A 248 -8.58 0.59 -15.10
C LEU A 248 -9.67 1.47 -15.72
N ALA A 249 -9.57 2.80 -15.62
CA ALA A 249 -10.51 3.71 -16.27
C ALA A 249 -10.49 3.57 -17.79
N GLN A 250 -9.31 3.41 -18.42
CA GLN A 250 -9.20 3.11 -19.85
C GLN A 250 -9.93 1.81 -20.20
N TRP A 251 -9.70 0.76 -19.41
CA TRP A 251 -10.33 -0.53 -19.65
C TRP A 251 -11.86 -0.46 -19.55
N ILE A 252 -12.38 0.24 -18.55
CA ILE A 252 -13.83 0.44 -18.37
C ILE A 252 -14.44 1.24 -19.55
N VAL A 253 -13.77 2.31 -20.00
CA VAL A 253 -14.34 3.25 -20.98
C VAL A 253 -14.12 2.78 -22.41
N TYR A 254 -12.96 2.20 -22.71
CA TYR A 254 -12.57 1.85 -24.09
C TYR A 254 -12.59 0.33 -24.34
N GLY A 255 -12.83 -0.48 -23.33
CA GLY A 255 -12.84 -1.95 -23.44
C GLY A 255 -11.45 -2.58 -23.35
N ASP A 256 -10.38 -1.78 -23.30
CA ASP A 256 -8.99 -2.23 -23.16
C ASP A 256 -8.12 -1.11 -22.55
N SER A 257 -6.94 -1.48 -22.09
CA SER A 257 -5.93 -0.56 -21.53
C SER A 257 -4.74 -0.41 -22.48
N GLU A 258 -4.08 0.73 -22.48
CA GLU A 258 -2.87 0.96 -23.29
C GLU A 258 -1.66 0.11 -22.87
N ILE A 259 -1.72 -0.53 -21.70
CA ILE A 259 -0.73 -1.49 -21.22
C ILE A 259 -1.36 -2.86 -20.99
N ASN A 260 -0.54 -3.91 -21.00
CA ASN A 260 -0.99 -5.24 -20.63
C ASN A 260 -1.32 -5.31 -19.13
N MET A 261 -2.59 -5.54 -18.79
CA MET A 261 -3.09 -5.65 -17.43
C MET A 261 -3.19 -7.09 -16.91
N LEU A 262 -2.70 -8.07 -17.64
CA LEU A 262 -2.91 -9.49 -17.34
C LEU A 262 -2.38 -9.89 -15.95
N GLU A 263 -1.24 -9.35 -15.55
CA GLU A 263 -0.64 -9.63 -14.23
C GLU A 263 -1.43 -9.05 -13.07
N PHE A 264 -2.30 -8.08 -13.32
CA PHE A 264 -3.11 -7.41 -12.30
C PHE A 264 -4.56 -7.87 -12.32
N GLU A 265 -4.96 -8.62 -13.33
CA GLU A 265 -6.34 -9.03 -13.54
C GLU A 265 -6.84 -9.96 -12.42
N PRO A 266 -7.96 -9.63 -11.72
CA PRO A 266 -8.48 -10.45 -10.62
C PRO A 266 -8.81 -11.90 -11.04
N ARG A 267 -9.15 -12.13 -12.31
CA ARG A 267 -9.48 -13.45 -12.85
C ARG A 267 -8.30 -14.42 -12.92
N ARG A 268 -7.06 -13.95 -12.71
CA ARG A 268 -5.89 -14.83 -12.48
C ARG A 268 -6.05 -15.70 -11.23
N TYR A 269 -6.86 -15.23 -10.27
CA TYR A 269 -7.28 -15.96 -9.08
C TYR A 269 -8.72 -16.45 -9.23
N MET A 270 -8.91 -17.60 -9.83
CA MET A 270 -10.21 -18.23 -9.96
C MET A 270 -10.58 -19.00 -8.68
N SER A 271 -11.60 -19.86 -8.74
CA SER A 271 -12.08 -20.65 -7.60
C SER A 271 -11.04 -21.58 -6.94
N TRP A 272 -9.90 -21.77 -7.56
CA TRP A 272 -8.77 -22.53 -7.01
C TRP A 272 -8.01 -21.78 -5.91
N ALA A 273 -8.02 -20.46 -5.94
CA ALA A 273 -7.34 -19.61 -4.95
C ALA A 273 -8.19 -19.48 -3.69
N THR A 274 -8.18 -20.51 -2.86
CA THR A 274 -8.90 -20.52 -1.59
C THR A 274 -8.31 -19.52 -0.59
N LYS A 275 -9.07 -19.15 0.44
CA LYS A 275 -8.60 -18.31 1.55
C LYS A 275 -7.31 -18.86 2.17
N LYS A 276 -7.24 -20.18 2.40
CA LYS A 276 -6.04 -20.83 2.92
C LYS A 276 -4.83 -20.58 2.02
N TYR A 277 -4.98 -20.79 0.72
CA TYR A 277 -3.92 -20.53 -0.27
C TYR A 277 -3.49 -19.06 -0.25
N ALA A 278 -4.46 -18.15 -0.22
CA ALA A 278 -4.17 -16.72 -0.20
C ALA A 278 -3.37 -16.31 1.04
N ILE A 279 -3.73 -16.83 2.22
CA ILE A 279 -3.00 -16.58 3.47
C ILE A 279 -1.55 -17.09 3.36
N GLU A 280 -1.37 -18.37 3.00
CA GLU A 280 -0.04 -19.00 2.91
C GLU A 280 0.85 -18.25 1.92
N LYS A 281 0.35 -17.94 0.73
CA LYS A 281 1.16 -17.31 -0.32
C LYS A 281 1.40 -15.83 -0.08
N SER A 282 0.44 -15.08 0.46
CA SER A 282 0.69 -13.70 0.85
C SER A 282 1.72 -13.60 2.00
N THR A 283 1.72 -14.56 2.93
CA THR A 283 2.73 -14.62 3.99
C THR A 283 4.12 -14.95 3.44
N ASP A 284 4.20 -15.83 2.43
CA ASP A 284 5.47 -16.16 1.77
C ASP A 284 6.06 -14.98 0.97
N GLN A 285 5.22 -14.05 0.49
CA GLN A 285 5.63 -12.90 -0.32
C GLN A 285 5.95 -11.65 0.50
N TYR A 286 5.39 -11.52 1.70
CA TYR A 286 5.63 -10.39 2.58
C TYR A 286 7.09 -10.33 3.05
#